data_fb6d914565882cd72d60d781f92fdfb1
#
_entry.id   fb6d914565882cd72d60d781f92fdfb1
#
_cell.length_a   1.000
_cell.length_b   1.000
_cell.length_c   1.000
_cell.angle_alpha   90.00
_cell.angle_beta   90.00
_cell.angle_gamma   90.00
#
_symmetry.space_group_name_H-M   'P 1'
#
loop_
_entity.id
_entity.type
_entity.pdbx_description
1 polymer ?
#
loop_
_entity_poly.entity_id
_entity_poly.type
_entity_poly.pdbx_seq_one_letter_code
_entity_poly.pdbx_strand_id
1 'polypeptide(L)'
;MLTLSLQDRDRLSVLRQVDAKLISARLGAELLGLSTRQLRRLRRRFERDGDKAVIHGLRGCTPNNAKPAAVKAQALQRAGEAVFSDFGPTLLAEHLSRDPTIGPLRADTLRNWLIQAGRWKVRRRGQQHRKARPRREAFGELIQWDSSDHAWFEERHPGRFVLMKMIDDATNRLLMARFVPTDTGAANRQLAIDYLRRYGRPVAFYADQAGHFGQRSRSIGRIPKEEREAQLTRSIIRCALEAVNVKLILAHSPQAKGRVERDFGTSQDRLVKELRVAGISSLEDGNRFLEEVYLPYWNERFPVPPANPRDVHRRLPKSADLERLFADTVTRTVTADFTIRYKNQRFQISRAQARGIRPGQHVIVERRLDGSTRFRWKNRYLTLEQVAQLRRPSPRNAPVKQTRSRTTPPPPPSTTPKPRPAPPRPGPDHPWRNNGALWTNTRAAVAARRTSTLKPTPP
;
A
#
# COMPACT_ATOMS: atom_id res chain seq x y z
N MET A 1 -19.65 -18.18 -50.35
CA MET A 1 -20.63 -17.33 -49.64
C MET A 1 -19.94 -16.04 -49.16
N LEU A 2 -20.45 -14.86 -49.52
CA LEU A 2 -19.82 -13.58 -49.15
C LEU A 2 -20.19 -13.24 -47.71
N THR A 3 -19.21 -13.16 -46.79
CA THR A 3 -19.43 -12.76 -45.40
C THR A 3 -19.30 -11.23 -45.30
N LEU A 4 -20.43 -10.53 -45.14
CA LEU A 4 -20.50 -9.08 -45.00
C LEU A 4 -20.60 -8.68 -43.50
N SER A 5 -19.82 -7.67 -43.07
CA SER A 5 -20.01 -7.03 -41.77
C SER A 5 -21.27 -6.16 -41.75
N LEU A 6 -21.73 -5.71 -40.59
CA LEU A 6 -22.85 -4.77 -40.49
C LEU A 6 -22.60 -3.50 -41.34
N GLN A 7 -21.41 -2.90 -41.25
CA GLN A 7 -21.06 -1.74 -42.06
C GLN A 7 -21.09 -2.01 -43.58
N ASP A 8 -20.71 -3.22 -43.99
CA ASP A 8 -20.77 -3.57 -45.41
C ASP A 8 -22.22 -3.73 -45.87
N ARG A 9 -23.11 -4.28 -45.04
CA ARG A 9 -24.54 -4.38 -45.31
C ARG A 9 -25.19 -3.01 -45.42
N ASP A 10 -24.88 -2.10 -44.49
CA ASP A 10 -25.38 -0.72 -44.49
C ASP A 10 -24.92 0.01 -45.76
N ARG A 11 -23.64 -0.13 -46.14
CA ARG A 11 -23.09 0.42 -47.40
C ARG A 11 -23.82 -0.15 -48.61
N LEU A 12 -24.03 -1.44 -48.64
CA LEU A 12 -24.73 -2.13 -49.74
C LEU A 12 -26.18 -1.68 -49.87
N SER A 13 -26.88 -1.57 -48.74
CA SER A 13 -28.26 -1.09 -48.68
C SER A 13 -28.37 0.34 -49.24
N VAL A 14 -27.54 1.26 -48.76
CA VAL A 14 -27.53 2.65 -49.23
C VAL A 14 -27.14 2.76 -50.72
N LEU A 15 -26.17 1.97 -51.17
CA LEU A 15 -25.78 1.95 -52.61
C LEU A 15 -26.93 1.48 -53.48
N ARG A 16 -27.65 0.42 -53.14
CA ARG A 16 -28.81 -0.07 -53.85
C ARG A 16 -29.93 0.97 -53.91
N GLN A 17 -30.18 1.70 -52.85
CA GLN A 17 -31.15 2.79 -52.84
C GLN A 17 -30.75 3.97 -53.71
N VAL A 18 -29.46 4.33 -53.73
CA VAL A 18 -28.94 5.36 -54.66
C VAL A 18 -29.01 4.93 -56.11
N ASP A 19 -28.74 3.65 -56.40
CA ASP A 19 -28.76 3.08 -57.73
C ASP A 19 -30.18 2.96 -58.28
N ALA A 20 -31.13 2.56 -57.41
CA ALA A 20 -32.57 2.56 -57.71
C ALA A 20 -33.19 3.97 -57.75
N LYS A 21 -32.39 5.04 -57.58
CA LYS A 21 -32.83 6.45 -57.52
C LYS A 21 -33.84 6.77 -56.42
N LEU A 22 -33.92 5.94 -55.38
CA LEU A 22 -34.81 6.15 -54.23
C LEU A 22 -34.29 7.26 -53.33
N ILE A 23 -32.97 7.45 -53.30
CA ILE A 23 -32.32 8.55 -52.57
C ILE A 23 -31.29 9.22 -53.50
N SER A 24 -31.03 10.50 -53.25
CA SER A 24 -30.00 11.23 -53.98
C SER A 24 -28.57 10.77 -53.61
N ALA A 25 -27.62 10.88 -54.54
CA ALA A 25 -26.22 10.58 -54.25
C ALA A 25 -25.63 11.46 -53.14
N ARG A 26 -26.17 12.66 -52.91
CA ARG A 26 -25.78 13.56 -51.81
C ARG A 26 -26.24 12.99 -50.48
N LEU A 27 -27.49 12.58 -50.39
CA LEU A 27 -28.06 11.96 -49.17
C LEU A 27 -27.40 10.60 -48.88
N GLY A 28 -27.16 9.78 -49.90
CA GLY A 28 -26.44 8.51 -49.74
C GLY A 28 -24.99 8.69 -49.22
N ALA A 29 -24.31 9.74 -49.62
CA ALA A 29 -22.98 10.07 -49.12
C ALA A 29 -23.04 10.51 -47.65
N GLU A 30 -24.02 11.30 -47.29
CA GLU A 30 -24.26 11.77 -45.93
C GLU A 30 -24.58 10.60 -44.97
N LEU A 31 -25.49 9.71 -45.35
CA LEU A 31 -25.85 8.50 -44.58
C LEU A 31 -24.66 7.57 -44.33
N LEU A 32 -23.71 7.51 -45.24
CA LEU A 32 -22.50 6.68 -45.12
C LEU A 32 -21.30 7.43 -44.50
N GLY A 33 -21.43 8.71 -44.17
CA GLY A 33 -20.33 9.55 -43.72
C GLY A 33 -19.19 9.68 -44.74
N LEU A 34 -19.54 9.65 -46.06
CA LEU A 34 -18.59 9.72 -47.18
C LEU A 34 -18.74 11.04 -47.92
N SER A 35 -17.67 11.46 -48.64
CA SER A 35 -17.79 12.52 -49.60
C SER A 35 -18.55 12.03 -50.84
N THR A 36 -19.23 12.92 -51.56
CA THR A 36 -19.92 12.59 -52.84
C THR A 36 -18.97 12.00 -53.89
N ARG A 37 -17.69 12.41 -53.84
CA ARG A 37 -16.64 11.84 -54.71
C ARG A 37 -16.33 10.39 -54.34
N GLN A 38 -16.27 10.08 -53.03
CA GLN A 38 -16.06 8.70 -52.55
C GLN A 38 -17.27 7.82 -52.90
N LEU A 39 -18.49 8.31 -52.74
CA LEU A 39 -19.69 7.56 -53.11
C LEU A 39 -19.72 7.27 -54.62
N ARG A 40 -19.39 8.24 -55.49
CA ARG A 40 -19.30 8.00 -56.96
C ARG A 40 -18.27 6.92 -57.29
N ARG A 41 -17.10 6.94 -56.62
CA ARG A 41 -16.08 5.90 -56.80
C ARG A 41 -16.59 4.53 -56.32
N LEU A 42 -17.31 4.48 -55.23
CA LEU A 42 -17.87 3.26 -54.68
C LEU A 42 -18.98 2.72 -55.56
N ARG A 43 -19.85 3.59 -56.16
CA ARG A 43 -20.86 3.20 -57.19
C ARG A 43 -20.22 2.56 -58.41
N ARG A 44 -19.23 3.22 -59.05
CA ARG A 44 -18.50 2.64 -60.20
C ARG A 44 -17.88 1.27 -59.86
N ARG A 45 -17.41 1.12 -58.64
CA ARG A 45 -16.88 -0.16 -58.19
C ARG A 45 -18.01 -1.18 -58.01
N PHE A 46 -19.17 -0.75 -57.51
CA PHE A 46 -20.34 -1.61 -57.36
C PHE A 46 -20.91 -2.06 -58.72
N GLU A 47 -20.95 -1.19 -59.70
CA GLU A 47 -21.34 -1.51 -61.07
C GLU A 47 -20.41 -2.59 -61.65
N ARG A 48 -19.12 -2.57 -61.34
CA ARG A 48 -18.14 -3.52 -61.85
C ARG A 48 -18.06 -4.83 -61.08
N ASP A 49 -17.99 -4.75 -59.73
CA ASP A 49 -17.63 -5.85 -58.86
C ASP A 49 -18.84 -6.41 -58.09
N GLY A 50 -20.03 -5.84 -58.28
CA GLY A 50 -21.26 -6.19 -57.54
C GLY A 50 -21.11 -6.02 -56.04
N ASP A 51 -21.76 -6.88 -55.29
CA ASP A 51 -21.76 -6.84 -53.80
C ASP A 51 -20.36 -6.91 -53.16
N LYS A 52 -19.35 -7.39 -53.89
CA LYS A 52 -17.96 -7.40 -53.44
C LYS A 52 -17.36 -5.99 -53.26
N ALA A 53 -17.94 -5.00 -53.95
CA ALA A 53 -17.45 -3.63 -53.95
C ALA A 53 -17.46 -2.96 -52.57
N VAL A 54 -18.38 -3.34 -51.68
CA VAL A 54 -18.49 -2.78 -50.34
C VAL A 54 -17.42 -3.33 -49.38
N ILE A 55 -16.79 -4.45 -49.71
CA ILE A 55 -15.73 -5.04 -48.90
C ILE A 55 -14.47 -4.21 -49.07
N HIS A 56 -13.85 -3.83 -47.94
CA HIS A 56 -12.59 -3.11 -47.99
C HIS A 56 -11.50 -3.95 -48.67
N GLY A 57 -10.78 -3.37 -49.63
CA GLY A 57 -9.78 -4.08 -50.43
C GLY A 57 -8.63 -4.72 -49.64
N LEU A 58 -8.34 -4.21 -48.43
CA LEU A 58 -7.34 -4.77 -47.53
C LEU A 58 -7.90 -5.85 -46.58
N ARG A 59 -9.18 -6.21 -46.71
CA ARG A 59 -9.74 -7.29 -45.88
C ARG A 59 -9.10 -8.63 -46.27
N GLY A 60 -8.48 -9.30 -45.33
CA GLY A 60 -7.73 -10.54 -45.51
C GLY A 60 -6.28 -10.36 -45.96
N CYS A 61 -5.85 -9.14 -46.27
CA CYS A 61 -4.46 -8.86 -46.57
C CYS A 61 -3.63 -8.76 -45.28
N THR A 62 -2.44 -9.33 -45.32
CA THR A 62 -1.48 -9.16 -44.23
C THR A 62 -0.98 -7.71 -44.20
N PRO A 63 -1.07 -6.98 -43.06
CA PRO A 63 -0.55 -5.63 -42.98
C PRO A 63 0.96 -5.59 -43.25
N ASN A 64 1.46 -4.54 -43.90
CA ASN A 64 2.89 -4.37 -44.22
C ASN A 64 3.80 -4.39 -42.98
N ASN A 65 3.26 -4.04 -41.80
CA ASN A 65 3.96 -4.03 -40.50
C ASN A 65 3.67 -5.30 -39.68
N ALA A 66 3.10 -6.34 -40.29
CA ALA A 66 2.86 -7.59 -39.56
C ALA A 66 4.19 -8.25 -39.18
N LYS A 67 4.28 -8.68 -37.94
CA LYS A 67 5.44 -9.45 -37.47
C LYS A 67 5.47 -10.82 -38.16
N PRO A 68 6.67 -11.38 -38.45
CA PRO A 68 6.81 -12.72 -39.00
C PRO A 68 6.11 -13.80 -38.19
N ALA A 69 5.58 -14.82 -38.87
CA ALA A 69 4.90 -15.94 -38.18
C ALA A 69 5.81 -16.66 -37.18
N ALA A 70 7.10 -16.75 -37.46
CA ALA A 70 8.10 -17.32 -36.52
C ALA A 70 8.17 -16.55 -35.23
N VAL A 71 8.20 -15.21 -35.26
CA VAL A 71 8.19 -14.34 -34.07
C VAL A 71 6.91 -14.53 -33.26
N LYS A 72 5.75 -14.66 -33.94
CA LYS A 72 4.49 -14.96 -33.25
C LYS A 72 4.53 -16.31 -32.53
N ALA A 73 5.02 -17.36 -33.21
CA ALA A 73 5.13 -18.69 -32.64
C ALA A 73 6.04 -18.71 -31.40
N GLN A 74 7.21 -18.08 -31.51
CA GLN A 74 8.17 -17.97 -30.42
C GLN A 74 7.60 -17.16 -29.23
N ALA A 75 6.95 -16.03 -29.49
CA ALA A 75 6.30 -15.23 -28.45
C ALA A 75 5.21 -16.03 -27.71
N LEU A 76 4.41 -16.82 -28.44
CA LEU A 76 3.39 -17.67 -27.84
C LEU A 76 4.00 -18.87 -27.07
N GLN A 77 5.12 -19.43 -27.53
CA GLN A 77 5.87 -20.45 -26.83
C GLN A 77 6.37 -19.92 -25.48
N ARG A 78 7.09 -18.79 -25.50
CA ARG A 78 7.59 -18.12 -24.28
C ARG A 78 6.45 -17.73 -23.32
N ALA A 79 5.33 -17.26 -23.85
CA ALA A 79 4.13 -16.96 -23.07
C ALA A 79 3.53 -18.19 -22.36
N GLY A 80 3.91 -19.41 -22.75
CA GLY A 80 3.50 -20.66 -22.12
C GLY A 80 4.42 -21.15 -21.01
N GLU A 81 5.55 -20.50 -20.78
CA GLU A 81 6.47 -20.85 -19.71
C GLU A 81 5.83 -20.58 -18.33
N ALA A 82 6.11 -21.44 -17.36
CA ALA A 82 5.52 -21.37 -16.04
C ALA A 82 5.74 -20.02 -15.35
N VAL A 83 6.91 -19.39 -15.56
CA VAL A 83 7.26 -18.09 -14.99
C VAL A 83 6.34 -16.96 -15.47
N PHE A 84 5.74 -17.08 -16.67
CA PHE A 84 4.87 -16.09 -17.29
C PHE A 84 3.38 -16.45 -17.26
N SER A 85 2.98 -17.52 -16.58
CA SER A 85 1.62 -18.10 -16.65
C SER A 85 0.49 -17.14 -16.33
N ASP A 86 0.72 -16.19 -15.43
CA ASP A 86 -0.27 -15.18 -14.98
C ASP A 86 0.05 -13.76 -15.47
N PHE A 87 1.01 -13.60 -16.37
CA PHE A 87 1.36 -12.27 -16.88
C PHE A 87 0.25 -11.71 -17.76
N GLY A 88 -0.14 -10.46 -17.48
CA GLY A 88 -0.98 -9.71 -18.41
C GLY A 88 -0.21 -9.33 -19.68
N PRO A 89 -0.92 -9.14 -20.82
CA PRO A 89 -0.27 -8.88 -22.11
C PRO A 89 0.69 -7.69 -22.12
N THR A 90 0.48 -6.70 -21.25
CA THR A 90 1.33 -5.51 -21.18
C THR A 90 2.70 -5.84 -20.57
N LEU A 91 2.71 -6.45 -19.38
CA LEU A 91 3.96 -6.84 -18.71
C LEU A 91 4.70 -7.91 -19.50
N LEU A 92 3.96 -8.89 -20.04
CA LEU A 92 4.55 -9.94 -20.86
C LEU A 92 5.21 -9.37 -22.13
N ALA A 93 4.59 -8.41 -22.82
CA ALA A 93 5.19 -7.76 -23.98
C ALA A 93 6.47 -7.01 -23.65
N GLU A 94 6.54 -6.39 -22.46
CA GLU A 94 7.76 -5.74 -21.97
C GLU A 94 8.92 -6.73 -21.79
N HIS A 95 8.63 -7.89 -21.20
CA HIS A 95 9.63 -8.95 -21.03
C HIS A 95 10.06 -9.55 -22.35
N LEU A 96 9.10 -9.92 -23.21
CA LEU A 96 9.40 -10.52 -24.50
C LEU A 96 10.14 -9.56 -25.44
N SER A 97 9.92 -8.25 -25.32
CA SER A 97 10.65 -7.25 -26.11
C SER A 97 12.14 -7.15 -25.77
N ARG A 98 12.56 -7.67 -24.62
CA ARG A 98 13.98 -7.76 -24.24
C ARG A 98 14.70 -8.94 -24.90
N ASP A 99 13.95 -9.88 -25.44
CA ASP A 99 14.49 -11.02 -26.18
C ASP A 99 14.88 -10.57 -27.60
N PRO A 100 16.17 -10.63 -28.00
CA PRO A 100 16.62 -10.19 -29.32
C PRO A 100 15.94 -10.91 -30.49
N THR A 101 15.48 -12.14 -30.26
CA THR A 101 14.85 -12.96 -31.30
C THR A 101 13.40 -12.58 -31.56
N ILE A 102 12.73 -11.96 -30.62
CA ILE A 102 11.36 -11.44 -30.72
C ILE A 102 11.37 -9.95 -31.09
N GLY A 103 12.30 -9.20 -30.46
CA GLY A 103 12.42 -7.77 -30.64
C GLY A 103 11.21 -6.97 -30.13
N PRO A 104 11.15 -5.67 -30.39
CA PRO A 104 10.10 -4.80 -29.86
C PRO A 104 8.70 -5.32 -30.17
N LEU A 105 7.88 -5.60 -29.15
CA LEU A 105 6.53 -6.16 -29.28
C LEU A 105 5.52 -5.28 -28.53
N ARG A 106 4.50 -4.79 -29.26
CA ARG A 106 3.43 -3.98 -28.65
C ARG A 106 2.45 -4.87 -27.88
N ALA A 107 2.04 -4.39 -26.72
CA ALA A 107 1.10 -5.10 -25.84
C ALA A 107 -0.22 -5.48 -26.54
N ASP A 108 -0.73 -4.62 -27.45
CA ASP A 108 -1.97 -4.88 -28.18
C ASP A 108 -1.78 -6.00 -29.23
N THR A 109 -0.63 -6.05 -29.88
CA THR A 109 -0.28 -7.14 -30.81
C THR A 109 -0.24 -8.48 -30.06
N LEU A 110 0.48 -8.52 -28.93
CA LEU A 110 0.56 -9.73 -28.12
C LEU A 110 -0.81 -10.12 -27.54
N ARG A 111 -1.60 -9.14 -27.09
CA ARG A 111 -2.97 -9.40 -26.61
C ARG A 111 -3.83 -10.10 -27.65
N ASN A 112 -3.80 -9.60 -28.89
CA ASN A 112 -4.53 -10.22 -29.99
C ASN A 112 -4.06 -11.64 -30.28
N TRP A 113 -2.75 -11.90 -30.26
CA TRP A 113 -2.21 -13.25 -30.43
C TRP A 113 -2.63 -14.20 -29.32
N LEU A 114 -2.60 -13.73 -28.05
CA LEU A 114 -3.05 -14.52 -26.91
C LEU A 114 -4.55 -14.81 -26.94
N ILE A 115 -5.38 -13.85 -27.42
CA ILE A 115 -6.83 -14.06 -27.62
C ILE A 115 -7.06 -15.12 -28.70
N GLN A 116 -6.37 -15.00 -29.85
CA GLN A 116 -6.48 -15.98 -30.97
C GLN A 116 -6.04 -17.39 -30.53
N ALA A 117 -5.05 -17.47 -29.65
CA ALA A 117 -4.56 -18.72 -29.06
C ALA A 117 -5.43 -19.25 -27.91
N GLY A 118 -6.54 -18.57 -27.53
CA GLY A 118 -7.40 -18.95 -26.43
C GLY A 118 -6.80 -18.74 -25.01
N ARG A 119 -5.62 -18.11 -24.94
CA ARG A 119 -4.87 -17.91 -23.68
C ARG A 119 -5.20 -16.62 -22.95
N TRP A 120 -5.97 -15.70 -23.56
CA TRP A 120 -6.39 -14.45 -22.94
C TRP A 120 -7.85 -14.15 -23.21
N LYS A 121 -8.60 -13.78 -22.18
CA LYS A 121 -9.99 -13.34 -22.30
C LYS A 121 -10.11 -11.85 -21.97
N VAL A 122 -10.79 -11.09 -22.81
CA VAL A 122 -11.07 -9.68 -22.55
C VAL A 122 -12.06 -9.58 -21.39
N ARG A 123 -11.63 -9.00 -20.28
CA ARG A 123 -12.54 -8.67 -19.17
C ARG A 123 -13.15 -7.31 -19.44
N ARG A 124 -14.46 -7.26 -19.64
CA ARG A 124 -15.21 -5.99 -19.65
C ARG A 124 -15.21 -5.45 -18.22
N ARG A 125 -14.52 -4.35 -17.97
CA ARG A 125 -14.63 -3.61 -16.72
C ARG A 125 -15.87 -2.73 -16.78
N GLY A 126 -16.80 -2.88 -15.84
CA GLY A 126 -17.88 -1.90 -15.65
C GLY A 126 -17.28 -0.52 -15.36
N GLN A 127 -17.80 0.51 -16.00
CA GLN A 127 -17.40 1.89 -15.73
C GLN A 127 -17.92 2.26 -14.34
N GLN A 128 -17.02 2.44 -13.37
CA GLN A 128 -17.38 3.02 -12.07
C GLN A 128 -17.11 4.53 -12.13
N HIS A 129 -18.15 5.30 -11.92
CA HIS A 129 -18.01 6.76 -11.76
C HIS A 129 -17.27 7.03 -10.46
N ARG A 130 -16.03 7.52 -10.55
CA ARG A 130 -15.23 7.91 -9.38
C ARG A 130 -14.80 9.37 -9.54
N LYS A 131 -15.10 10.20 -8.55
CA LYS A 131 -14.61 11.57 -8.51
C LYS A 131 -13.09 11.54 -8.26
N ALA A 132 -12.31 11.96 -9.22
CA ALA A 132 -10.85 12.02 -9.10
C ALA A 132 -10.45 13.25 -8.27
N ARG A 133 -9.62 13.04 -7.22
CA ARG A 133 -8.96 14.15 -6.51
C ARG A 133 -7.87 14.75 -7.43
N PRO A 134 -7.77 16.09 -7.56
CA PRO A 134 -6.67 16.71 -8.31
C PRO A 134 -5.31 16.34 -7.69
N ARG A 135 -4.26 16.25 -8.52
CA ARG A 135 -2.89 16.08 -8.05
C ARG A 135 -2.40 17.35 -7.36
N ARG A 136 -1.38 17.22 -6.51
CA ARG A 136 -0.61 18.38 -6.08
C ARG A 136 0.14 18.96 -7.26
N GLU A 137 0.52 20.23 -7.13
CA GLU A 137 1.09 20.97 -8.27
C GLU A 137 2.58 20.68 -8.44
N ALA A 138 3.33 20.61 -7.33
CA ALA A 138 4.78 20.56 -7.33
C ALA A 138 5.35 19.29 -6.69
N PHE A 139 6.52 18.86 -7.18
CA PHE A 139 7.28 17.76 -6.60
C PHE A 139 7.71 18.09 -5.17
N GLY A 140 7.44 17.15 -4.23
CA GLY A 140 7.74 17.34 -2.81
C GLY A 140 6.66 18.07 -2.00
N GLU A 141 5.53 18.43 -2.62
CA GLU A 141 4.41 19.08 -1.92
C GLU A 141 3.67 18.10 -1.02
N LEU A 142 3.42 16.88 -1.50
CA LEU A 142 2.73 15.84 -0.74
C LEU A 142 3.31 14.47 -1.07
N ILE A 143 3.84 13.82 -0.07
CA ILE A 143 4.34 12.45 -0.19
C ILE A 143 3.34 11.49 0.43
N GLN A 144 2.78 10.62 -0.37
CA GLN A 144 1.88 9.56 0.09
C GLN A 144 2.73 8.42 0.65
N TRP A 145 2.49 8.10 1.91
CA TRP A 145 3.20 7.06 2.66
C TRP A 145 2.21 5.97 3.06
N ASP A 146 2.46 4.76 2.62
CA ASP A 146 1.57 3.64 2.87
C ASP A 146 2.33 2.32 2.87
N SER A 147 1.70 1.28 3.42
CA SER A 147 2.25 -0.06 3.51
C SER A 147 1.24 -1.10 3.02
N SER A 148 1.74 -2.21 2.48
CA SER A 148 0.91 -3.31 2.01
C SER A 148 1.50 -4.65 2.43
N ASP A 149 0.73 -5.42 3.19
CA ASP A 149 1.03 -6.79 3.55
C ASP A 149 0.59 -7.73 2.42
N HIS A 150 1.53 -8.51 1.87
CA HIS A 150 1.28 -9.44 0.77
C HIS A 150 2.30 -10.57 0.74
N ALA A 151 1.99 -11.69 0.06
CA ALA A 151 2.94 -12.75 -0.24
C ALA A 151 3.85 -12.34 -1.42
N TRP A 152 4.73 -11.37 -1.21
CA TRP A 152 5.55 -10.75 -2.26
C TRP A 152 6.48 -11.73 -2.97
N PHE A 153 6.97 -12.74 -2.25
CA PHE A 153 7.90 -13.75 -2.76
C PHE A 153 7.20 -15.06 -3.16
N GLU A 154 5.87 -15.14 -3.03
CA GLU A 154 5.08 -16.34 -3.34
C GLU A 154 5.61 -17.58 -2.58
N GLU A 155 5.70 -18.73 -3.24
CA GLU A 155 6.23 -19.96 -2.66
C GLU A 155 7.76 -19.96 -2.50
N ARG A 156 8.47 -19.01 -3.11
CA ARG A 156 9.94 -18.87 -3.01
C ARG A 156 10.42 -18.51 -1.61
N HIS A 157 9.56 -17.89 -0.83
CA HIS A 157 9.78 -17.63 0.59
C HIS A 157 8.45 -17.77 1.34
N PRO A 158 8.33 -18.72 2.29
CA PRO A 158 7.11 -18.89 3.05
C PRO A 158 6.88 -17.68 3.94
N GLY A 159 5.67 -17.10 3.85
CA GLY A 159 5.25 -16.00 4.68
C GLY A 159 4.85 -14.74 3.91
N ARG A 160 4.33 -13.81 4.67
CA ARG A 160 3.91 -12.49 4.17
C ARG A 160 4.89 -11.44 4.67
N PHE A 161 5.14 -10.47 3.84
CA PHE A 161 5.99 -9.33 4.17
C PHE A 161 5.27 -8.04 3.85
N VAL A 162 5.68 -6.98 4.50
CA VAL A 162 5.12 -5.66 4.28
C VAL A 162 6.02 -4.87 3.34
N LEU A 163 5.46 -4.41 2.23
CA LEU A 163 6.09 -3.41 1.38
C LEU A 163 5.67 -2.02 1.83
N MET A 164 6.61 -1.24 2.31
CA MET A 164 6.43 0.17 2.64
C MET A 164 6.83 1.02 1.43
N LYS A 165 6.00 2.02 1.06
CA LYS A 165 6.24 2.89 -0.09
C LYS A 165 6.01 4.34 0.24
N MET A 166 6.81 5.21 -0.38
CA MET A 166 6.59 6.66 -0.41
C MET A 166 6.56 7.14 -1.86
N ILE A 167 5.42 7.72 -2.25
CA ILE A 167 5.15 8.17 -3.63
C ILE A 167 4.81 9.64 -3.62
N ASP A 168 5.39 10.41 -4.52
CA ASP A 168 5.04 11.82 -4.71
C ASP A 168 3.67 11.96 -5.41
N ASP A 169 2.78 12.74 -4.82
CA ASP A 169 1.41 12.94 -5.32
C ASP A 169 1.36 13.71 -6.65
N ALA A 170 2.26 14.65 -6.85
CA ALA A 170 2.32 15.47 -8.06
C ALA A 170 2.79 14.66 -9.27
N THR A 171 3.89 13.95 -9.11
CA THR A 171 4.62 13.31 -10.21
C THR A 171 4.41 11.83 -10.33
N ASN A 172 3.84 11.16 -9.33
CA ASN A 172 3.75 9.69 -9.23
C ASN A 172 5.12 8.99 -9.12
N ARG A 173 6.20 9.73 -8.83
CA ARG A 173 7.51 9.13 -8.63
C ARG A 173 7.53 8.30 -7.35
N LEU A 174 8.04 7.09 -7.45
CA LEU A 174 8.34 6.24 -6.31
C LEU A 174 9.66 6.69 -5.70
N LEU A 175 9.62 7.24 -4.50
CA LEU A 175 10.78 7.83 -3.84
C LEU A 175 11.46 6.85 -2.91
N MET A 176 10.68 6.10 -2.13
CA MET A 176 11.16 5.06 -1.24
C MET A 176 10.30 3.81 -1.39
N ALA A 177 10.94 2.65 -1.37
CA ALA A 177 10.30 1.35 -1.25
C ALA A 177 11.17 0.43 -0.40
N ARG A 178 10.57 -0.30 0.55
CA ARG A 178 11.31 -1.21 1.42
C ARG A 178 10.42 -2.37 1.85
N PHE A 179 10.93 -3.58 1.74
CA PHE A 179 10.35 -4.75 2.37
C PHE A 179 10.78 -4.84 3.83
N VAL A 180 9.82 -5.13 4.70
CA VAL A 180 10.06 -5.39 6.12
C VAL A 180 9.26 -6.62 6.56
N PRO A 181 9.70 -7.37 7.59
CA PRO A 181 8.95 -8.51 8.10
C PRO A 181 7.56 -8.10 8.62
N THR A 182 7.49 -6.94 9.28
CA THR A 182 6.25 -6.44 9.90
C THR A 182 6.25 -4.92 9.90
N ASP A 183 5.07 -4.31 9.73
CA ASP A 183 4.89 -2.87 9.81
C ASP A 183 5.03 -2.38 11.25
N THR A 184 6.24 -1.94 11.61
CA THR A 184 6.58 -1.47 12.95
C THR A 184 6.86 0.03 12.96
N GLY A 185 6.63 0.67 14.11
CA GLY A 185 7.01 2.08 14.28
C GLY A 185 8.51 2.33 14.10
N ALA A 186 9.37 1.35 14.37
CA ALA A 186 10.82 1.45 14.13
C ALA A 186 11.14 1.47 12.63
N ALA A 187 10.55 0.55 11.86
CA ALA A 187 10.72 0.49 10.40
C ALA A 187 10.24 1.77 9.72
N ASN A 188 9.08 2.30 10.14
CA ASN A 188 8.54 3.56 9.62
C ASN A 188 9.45 4.75 9.97
N ARG A 189 9.97 4.83 11.20
CA ARG A 189 10.92 5.88 11.58
C ARG A 189 12.20 5.82 10.76
N GLN A 190 12.74 4.62 10.52
CA GLN A 190 13.92 4.47 9.68
C GLN A 190 13.65 4.92 8.24
N LEU A 191 12.52 4.52 7.65
CA LEU A 191 12.14 4.94 6.31
C LEU A 191 12.00 6.47 6.20
N ALA A 192 11.45 7.13 7.24
CA ALA A 192 11.35 8.59 7.29
C ALA A 192 12.72 9.27 7.37
N ILE A 193 13.64 8.74 8.17
CA ILE A 193 15.02 9.25 8.27
C ILE A 193 15.72 9.14 6.92
N ASP A 194 15.63 7.97 6.27
CA ASP A 194 16.25 7.72 4.98
C ASP A 194 15.69 8.65 3.89
N TYR A 195 14.37 8.85 3.88
CA TYR A 195 13.73 9.82 3.01
C TYR A 195 14.26 11.24 3.23
N LEU A 196 14.25 11.71 4.48
CA LEU A 196 14.67 13.08 4.83
C LEU A 196 16.15 13.33 4.50
N ARG A 197 17.00 12.32 4.61
CA ARG A 197 18.41 12.38 4.21
C ARG A 197 18.59 12.49 2.70
N ARG A 198 17.79 11.72 1.95
CA ARG A 198 17.92 11.60 0.49
C ARG A 198 17.31 12.80 -0.24
N TYR A 199 16.13 13.25 0.18
CA TYR A 199 15.35 14.27 -0.53
C TYR A 199 15.22 15.60 0.22
N GLY A 200 15.52 15.61 1.51
CA GLY A 200 15.21 16.75 2.36
C GLY A 200 13.77 16.71 2.87
N ARG A 201 13.26 17.87 3.29
CA ARG A 201 11.95 18.04 3.92
C ARG A 201 10.87 18.32 2.88
N PRO A 202 9.89 17.45 2.66
CA PRO A 202 8.71 17.78 1.87
C PRO A 202 7.83 18.78 2.63
N VAL A 203 6.80 19.32 1.97
CA VAL A 203 5.82 20.16 2.64
C VAL A 203 4.96 19.32 3.59
N ALA A 204 4.50 18.15 3.11
CA ALA A 204 3.69 17.26 3.93
C ALA A 204 3.88 15.77 3.57
N PHE A 205 3.73 14.91 4.57
CA PHE A 205 3.44 13.49 4.39
C PHE A 205 1.94 13.24 4.55
N TYR A 206 1.43 12.27 3.79
CA TYR A 206 0.06 11.79 3.85
C TYR A 206 0.06 10.29 4.16
N ALA A 207 -0.35 9.93 5.36
CA ALA A 207 -0.34 8.56 5.86
C ALA A 207 -1.73 8.12 6.35
N ASP A 208 -1.88 6.82 6.67
CA ASP A 208 -3.08 6.32 7.32
C ASP A 208 -3.12 6.65 8.82
N GLN A 209 -4.14 6.14 9.50
CA GLN A 209 -4.31 6.29 10.95
C GLN A 209 -3.71 5.10 11.72
N ALA A 210 -2.67 4.44 11.21
CA ALA A 210 -1.98 3.39 11.94
C ALA A 210 -1.36 3.95 13.23
N GLY A 211 -1.23 3.09 14.26
CA GLY A 211 -0.81 3.51 15.60
C GLY A 211 0.53 4.24 15.67
N HIS A 212 1.44 3.96 14.75
CA HIS A 212 2.75 4.64 14.69
C HIS A 212 2.68 6.05 14.10
N PHE A 213 1.60 6.42 13.40
CA PHE A 213 1.34 7.80 12.95
C PHE A 213 0.45 8.60 13.90
N GLY A 214 -0.23 7.94 14.83
CA GLY A 214 -1.12 8.53 15.79
C GLY A 214 -2.49 7.86 15.79
N GLN A 215 -2.87 7.23 16.91
CA GLN A 215 -4.20 6.62 17.04
C GLN A 215 -5.26 7.66 17.35
N ARG A 216 -6.44 7.51 16.72
CA ARG A 216 -7.67 8.07 17.25
C ARG A 216 -8.11 7.28 18.48
N SER A 217 -8.33 7.95 19.61
CA SER A 217 -9.09 7.33 20.70
C SER A 217 -10.48 6.90 20.17
N ARG A 218 -10.89 5.67 20.44
CA ARG A 218 -12.19 5.11 20.03
C ARG A 218 -13.41 5.90 20.56
N SER A 219 -13.20 6.77 21.56
CA SER A 219 -14.23 7.63 22.17
C SER A 219 -14.56 8.92 21.39
N ILE A 220 -13.85 9.23 20.30
CA ILE A 220 -13.86 10.53 19.63
C ILE A 220 -15.03 10.69 18.61
N GLY A 221 -15.94 9.74 18.46
CA GLY A 221 -17.00 9.81 17.45
C GLY A 221 -17.95 11.02 17.53
N ARG A 222 -18.00 11.75 18.66
CA ARG A 222 -18.91 12.87 18.93
C ARG A 222 -18.24 14.24 19.10
N ILE A 223 -16.93 14.36 18.87
CA ILE A 223 -16.18 15.59 19.14
C ILE A 223 -16.03 16.41 17.84
N PRO A 224 -16.14 17.76 17.88
CA PRO A 224 -15.89 18.64 16.75
C PRO A 224 -14.52 18.44 16.11
N LYS A 225 -14.42 18.75 14.80
CA LYS A 225 -13.22 18.45 13.99
C LYS A 225 -11.95 19.12 14.53
N GLU A 226 -12.09 20.32 15.05
CA GLU A 226 -11.03 21.16 15.61
C GLU A 226 -10.44 20.56 16.88
N GLU A 227 -11.28 19.96 17.76
CA GLU A 227 -10.85 19.30 18.98
C GLU A 227 -10.27 17.90 18.73
N ARG A 228 -10.61 17.27 17.59
CA ARG A 228 -10.08 15.93 17.24
C ARG A 228 -8.58 15.95 16.99
N GLU A 229 -8.04 17.01 16.42
CA GLU A 229 -6.59 17.13 16.18
C GLU A 229 -5.80 17.32 17.48
N ALA A 230 -6.37 17.96 18.48
CA ALA A 230 -5.75 18.14 19.79
C ALA A 230 -5.67 16.84 20.61
N GLN A 231 -6.59 15.90 20.39
CA GLN A 231 -6.67 14.64 21.13
C GLN A 231 -5.95 13.47 20.46
N LEU A 232 -5.33 13.66 19.29
CA LEU A 232 -4.48 12.66 18.66
C LEU A 232 -3.26 12.40 19.55
N THR A 233 -3.07 11.14 19.96
CA THR A 233 -1.85 10.73 20.67
C THR A 233 -0.64 11.12 19.81
N ARG A 234 0.22 11.99 20.34
CA ARG A 234 1.43 12.44 19.66
C ARG A 234 2.37 11.26 19.45
N SER A 235 2.44 10.76 18.24
CA SER A 235 3.41 9.72 17.88
C SER A 235 4.82 10.30 17.76
N ILE A 236 5.84 9.45 17.94
CA ILE A 236 7.25 9.86 17.76
C ILE A 236 7.46 10.43 16.36
N ILE A 237 6.88 9.79 15.33
CA ILE A 237 6.99 10.25 13.94
C ILE A 237 6.41 11.65 13.79
N ARG A 238 5.22 11.90 14.33
CA ARG A 238 4.60 13.23 14.28
C ARG A 238 5.46 14.29 14.94
N CYS A 239 5.92 14.04 16.18
CA CYS A 239 6.77 14.98 16.91
C CYS A 239 8.09 15.26 16.17
N ALA A 240 8.71 14.23 15.60
CA ALA A 240 9.95 14.36 14.84
C ALA A 240 9.76 15.19 13.55
N LEU A 241 8.67 14.95 12.82
CA LEU A 241 8.35 15.69 11.60
C LEU A 241 8.00 17.16 11.90
N GLU A 242 7.21 17.41 12.97
CA GLU A 242 6.91 18.77 13.44
C GLU A 242 8.19 19.53 13.80
N ALA A 243 9.14 18.88 14.50
CA ALA A 243 10.41 19.48 14.88
C ALA A 243 11.29 19.91 13.68
N VAL A 244 11.13 19.25 12.54
CA VAL A 244 11.78 19.66 11.28
C VAL A 244 10.84 20.44 10.36
N ASN A 245 9.69 20.89 10.87
CA ASN A 245 8.72 21.71 10.15
C ASN A 245 8.15 21.04 8.88
N VAL A 246 7.79 19.75 9.03
CA VAL A 246 7.10 18.93 8.02
C VAL A 246 5.72 18.55 8.55
N LYS A 247 4.67 18.76 7.76
CA LYS A 247 3.30 18.43 8.15
C LYS A 247 3.02 16.94 7.96
N LEU A 248 2.38 16.30 8.95
CA LEU A 248 1.82 14.95 8.80
C LEU A 248 0.30 15.03 8.72
N ILE A 249 -0.26 14.64 7.58
CA ILE A 249 -1.70 14.62 7.32
C ILE A 249 -2.17 13.16 7.40
N LEU A 250 -3.13 12.89 8.28
CA LEU A 250 -3.72 11.56 8.40
C LEU A 250 -4.97 11.44 7.54
N ALA A 251 -5.06 10.35 6.77
CA ALA A 251 -6.20 10.05 5.91
C ALA A 251 -7.46 9.81 6.76
N HIS A 252 -8.55 10.52 6.46
CA HIS A 252 -9.82 10.34 7.15
C HIS A 252 -10.74 9.29 6.51
N SER A 253 -10.45 8.88 5.27
CA SER A 253 -11.24 7.88 4.55
C SER A 253 -10.38 7.08 3.58
N PRO A 254 -10.76 5.82 3.29
CA PRO A 254 -10.10 5.01 2.26
C PRO A 254 -10.10 5.68 0.88
N GLN A 255 -11.19 6.38 0.52
CA GLN A 255 -11.33 7.06 -0.78
C GLN A 255 -10.27 8.16 -0.98
N ALA A 256 -9.79 8.77 0.10
CA ALA A 256 -8.73 9.78 0.04
C ALA A 256 -7.37 9.20 -0.39
N LYS A 257 -7.18 7.88 -0.27
CA LYS A 257 -5.96 7.13 -0.64
C LYS A 257 -6.03 6.46 -2.03
N GLY A 258 -7.06 6.67 -2.82
CA GLY A 258 -7.33 5.94 -4.06
C GLY A 258 -6.21 5.91 -5.12
N ARG A 259 -5.14 6.72 -4.98
CA ARG A 259 -3.93 6.63 -5.81
C ARG A 259 -2.97 5.59 -5.30
N VAL A 260 -2.61 5.66 -4.02
CA VAL A 260 -1.71 4.69 -3.39
C VAL A 260 -2.31 3.28 -3.47
N GLU A 261 -3.63 3.12 -3.29
CA GLU A 261 -4.30 1.83 -3.46
C GLU A 261 -4.13 1.27 -4.88
N ARG A 262 -4.26 2.13 -5.92
CA ARG A 262 -4.02 1.71 -7.31
C ARG A 262 -2.56 1.37 -7.56
N ASP A 263 -1.64 2.10 -6.95
CA ASP A 263 -0.21 1.85 -7.04
C ASP A 263 0.15 0.53 -6.37
N PHE A 264 -0.45 0.21 -5.23
CA PHE A 264 -0.27 -1.11 -4.62
C PHE A 264 -0.86 -2.22 -5.47
N GLY A 265 -2.05 -2.03 -6.07
CA GLY A 265 -2.60 -2.99 -7.04
C GLY A 265 -1.66 -3.22 -8.22
N THR A 266 -1.04 -2.15 -8.74
CA THR A 266 -0.02 -2.27 -9.80
C THR A 266 1.24 -2.98 -9.30
N SER A 267 1.70 -2.68 -8.07
CA SER A 267 2.87 -3.34 -7.49
C SER A 267 2.61 -4.80 -7.18
N GLN A 268 1.44 -5.14 -6.63
CA GLN A 268 1.06 -6.54 -6.37
C GLN A 268 0.99 -7.36 -7.66
N ASP A 269 0.51 -6.76 -8.76
CA ASP A 269 0.52 -7.44 -10.05
C ASP A 269 1.93 -7.52 -10.67
N ARG A 270 2.69 -6.43 -10.68
CA ARG A 270 3.97 -6.35 -11.39
C ARG A 270 5.17 -6.77 -10.56
N LEU A 271 5.33 -6.24 -9.35
CA LEU A 271 6.53 -6.46 -8.54
C LEU A 271 6.69 -7.93 -8.14
N VAL A 272 5.60 -8.62 -7.79
CA VAL A 272 5.63 -10.06 -7.49
C VAL A 272 6.20 -10.86 -8.66
N LYS A 273 5.75 -10.53 -9.88
CA LYS A 273 6.18 -11.16 -11.13
C LYS A 273 7.63 -10.81 -11.50
N GLU A 274 8.03 -9.56 -11.31
CA GLU A 274 9.41 -9.13 -11.54
C GLU A 274 10.38 -9.84 -10.57
N LEU A 275 10.01 -9.96 -9.28
CA LEU A 275 10.77 -10.73 -8.30
C LEU A 275 10.85 -12.22 -8.66
N ARG A 276 9.78 -12.78 -9.27
CA ARG A 276 9.76 -14.16 -9.75
C ARG A 276 10.74 -14.36 -10.91
N VAL A 277 10.72 -13.49 -11.90
CA VAL A 277 11.63 -13.53 -13.04
C VAL A 277 13.08 -13.37 -12.60
N ALA A 278 13.34 -12.53 -11.62
CA ALA A 278 14.67 -12.32 -11.05
C ALA A 278 15.11 -13.45 -10.07
N GLY A 279 14.23 -14.41 -9.76
CA GLY A 279 14.55 -15.53 -8.85
C GLY A 279 14.75 -15.10 -7.39
N ILE A 280 14.25 -13.93 -6.99
CA ILE A 280 14.48 -13.36 -5.67
C ILE A 280 13.60 -14.04 -4.63
N SER A 281 14.21 -14.48 -3.52
CA SER A 281 13.55 -15.19 -2.43
C SER A 281 13.90 -14.68 -1.04
N SER A 282 14.88 -13.78 -0.89
CA SER A 282 15.25 -13.20 0.41
C SER A 282 14.78 -11.76 0.54
N LEU A 283 14.65 -11.31 1.78
CA LEU A 283 14.26 -9.94 2.11
C LEU A 283 15.35 -8.93 1.70
N GLU A 284 16.60 -9.30 1.90
CA GLU A 284 17.78 -8.51 1.58
C GLU A 284 17.91 -8.31 0.07
N ASP A 285 17.83 -9.39 -0.70
CA ASP A 285 17.88 -9.31 -2.17
C ASP A 285 16.67 -8.59 -2.73
N GLY A 286 15.48 -8.78 -2.10
CA GLY A 286 14.28 -8.04 -2.43
C GLY A 286 14.45 -6.53 -2.25
N ASN A 287 15.08 -6.10 -1.16
CA ASN A 287 15.36 -4.68 -0.91
C ASN A 287 16.40 -4.11 -1.88
N ARG A 288 17.43 -4.89 -2.20
CA ARG A 288 18.43 -4.52 -3.23
C ARG A 288 17.75 -4.37 -4.59
N PHE A 289 16.92 -5.32 -4.98
CA PHE A 289 16.15 -5.26 -6.23
C PHE A 289 15.23 -4.05 -6.29
N LEU A 290 14.55 -3.71 -5.18
CA LEU A 290 13.72 -2.51 -5.11
C LEU A 290 14.54 -1.26 -5.42
N GLU A 291 15.72 -1.11 -4.85
CA GLU A 291 16.55 0.11 -5.00
C GLU A 291 17.25 0.18 -6.35
N GLU A 292 17.86 -0.90 -6.79
CA GLU A 292 18.70 -0.92 -8.00
C GLU A 292 17.92 -1.10 -9.29
N VAL A 293 16.77 -1.80 -9.26
CA VAL A 293 16.03 -2.18 -10.46
C VAL A 293 14.62 -1.57 -10.47
N TYR A 294 13.83 -1.81 -9.42
CA TYR A 294 12.40 -1.49 -9.47
C TYR A 294 12.11 0.02 -9.35
N LEU A 295 12.82 0.75 -8.47
CA LEU A 295 12.68 2.20 -8.36
C LEU A 295 13.06 2.93 -9.66
N PRO A 296 14.21 2.67 -10.29
CA PRO A 296 14.55 3.23 -11.59
C PRO A 296 13.51 2.91 -12.67
N TYR A 297 13.14 1.62 -12.81
CA TYR A 297 12.12 1.18 -13.76
C TYR A 297 10.77 1.89 -13.55
N TRP A 298 10.30 2.00 -12.30
CA TRP A 298 9.06 2.71 -11.98
C TRP A 298 9.15 4.18 -12.37
N ASN A 299 10.27 4.82 -12.04
CA ASN A 299 10.49 6.25 -12.25
C ASN A 299 10.79 6.63 -13.70
N GLU A 300 11.07 5.68 -14.57
CA GLU A 300 11.10 5.87 -16.02
C GLU A 300 9.68 5.77 -16.62
N ARG A 301 8.88 4.84 -16.14
CA ARG A 301 7.65 4.42 -16.81
C ARG A 301 6.37 5.10 -16.36
N PHE A 302 6.22 5.35 -15.06
CA PHE A 302 4.95 5.78 -14.46
C PHE A 302 4.85 7.24 -14.03
N PRO A 303 5.90 8.04 -14.05
CA PRO A 303 5.78 9.45 -13.70
C PRO A 303 4.91 10.22 -14.67
N VAL A 304 4.33 11.27 -14.13
CA VAL A 304 3.62 12.27 -14.91
C VAL A 304 4.27 13.64 -14.68
N PRO A 305 4.30 14.52 -15.67
CA PRO A 305 4.84 15.86 -15.45
C PRO A 305 3.98 16.59 -14.41
N PRO A 306 4.59 17.27 -13.44
CA PRO A 306 3.87 18.10 -12.46
C PRO A 306 3.35 19.37 -13.12
N ALA A 307 2.28 19.94 -12.56
CA ALA A 307 1.75 21.23 -13.04
C ALA A 307 2.76 22.38 -12.81
N ASN A 308 3.51 22.32 -11.72
CA ASN A 308 4.61 23.22 -11.43
C ASN A 308 5.93 22.45 -11.42
N PRO A 309 6.91 22.79 -12.29
CA PRO A 309 8.16 22.05 -12.41
C PRO A 309 9.13 22.25 -11.22
N ARG A 310 8.80 23.12 -10.27
CA ARG A 310 9.66 23.38 -9.11
C ARG A 310 9.70 22.19 -8.17
N ASP A 311 10.90 21.88 -7.66
CA ASP A 311 11.06 21.03 -6.49
C ASP A 311 10.90 21.88 -5.23
N VAL A 312 9.90 21.56 -4.41
CA VAL A 312 9.58 22.30 -3.19
C VAL A 312 10.14 21.66 -1.92
N HIS A 313 10.99 20.64 -2.06
CA HIS A 313 11.74 20.12 -0.92
C HIS A 313 12.64 21.19 -0.32
N ARG A 314 12.71 21.21 0.99
CA ARG A 314 13.54 22.13 1.74
C ARG A 314 14.73 21.37 2.35
N ARG A 315 15.90 21.95 2.35
CA ARG A 315 17.08 21.35 2.97
C ARG A 315 16.85 21.13 4.48
N LEU A 316 17.38 20.03 5.00
CA LEU A 316 17.39 19.80 6.45
C LEU A 316 18.21 20.89 7.15
N PRO A 317 17.76 21.41 8.32
CA PRO A 317 18.58 22.28 9.14
C PRO A 317 19.87 21.58 9.56
N LYS A 318 21.00 22.25 9.51
CA LYS A 318 22.28 21.70 9.96
C LYS A 318 22.26 21.20 11.42
N SER A 319 21.41 21.78 12.27
CA SER A 319 21.20 21.40 13.65
C SER A 319 20.28 20.20 13.87
N ALA A 320 19.65 19.67 12.82
CA ALA A 320 18.70 18.57 12.92
C ALA A 320 19.41 17.22 13.12
N ASP A 321 19.42 16.72 14.33
CA ASP A 321 19.82 15.35 14.66
C ASP A 321 18.62 14.43 14.48
N LEU A 322 18.48 13.82 13.28
CA LEU A 322 17.34 12.93 12.96
C LEU A 322 17.32 11.70 13.87
N GLU A 323 18.49 11.14 14.23
CA GLU A 323 18.56 9.99 15.12
C GLU A 323 17.96 10.30 16.49
N ARG A 324 18.18 11.51 16.99
CA ARG A 324 17.58 12.00 18.22
C ARG A 324 16.08 12.27 18.08
N LEU A 325 15.68 12.93 17.00
CA LEU A 325 14.28 13.30 16.80
C LEU A 325 13.36 12.09 16.67
N PHE A 326 13.85 11.04 16.01
CA PHE A 326 13.11 9.79 15.84
C PHE A 326 13.41 8.73 16.91
N ALA A 327 14.19 9.07 17.98
CA ALA A 327 14.45 8.17 19.08
C ALA A 327 13.20 7.94 19.93
N ASP A 328 13.12 6.74 20.51
CA ASP A 328 12.15 6.43 21.57
C ASP A 328 12.66 7.02 22.89
N THR A 329 11.93 7.95 23.45
CA THR A 329 12.39 8.71 24.61
C THR A 329 11.59 8.39 25.87
N VAL A 330 12.29 8.21 26.97
CA VAL A 330 11.68 8.00 28.30
C VAL A 330 12.37 8.90 29.32
N THR A 331 11.58 9.63 30.11
CA THR A 331 12.10 10.43 31.22
C THR A 331 12.37 9.56 32.44
N ARG A 332 13.53 9.75 33.04
CA ARG A 332 13.94 9.08 34.31
C ARG A 332 14.44 10.10 35.28
N THR A 333 14.17 9.85 36.56
CA THR A 333 14.60 10.72 37.66
C THR A 333 15.96 10.28 38.18
N VAL A 334 16.84 11.24 38.47
CA VAL A 334 18.13 11.02 39.13
C VAL A 334 17.88 10.74 40.59
N THR A 335 18.37 9.63 41.08
CA THR A 335 18.26 9.22 42.50
C THR A 335 19.26 9.99 43.40
N ALA A 336 19.12 9.88 44.71
CA ALA A 336 20.00 10.56 45.69
C ALA A 336 21.49 10.16 45.53
N ASP A 337 21.75 8.95 45.08
CA ASP A 337 23.06 8.39 44.82
C ASP A 337 23.58 8.70 43.37
N PHE A 338 22.97 9.66 42.68
CA PHE A 338 23.31 10.04 41.30
C PHE A 338 23.23 8.87 40.33
N THR A 339 22.31 7.91 40.56
CA THR A 339 22.03 6.84 39.59
C THR A 339 20.73 7.07 38.84
N ILE A 340 20.62 6.43 37.68
CA ILE A 340 19.43 6.40 36.85
C ILE A 340 19.04 4.92 36.64
N ARG A 341 17.77 4.60 36.88
CA ARG A 341 17.24 3.24 36.63
C ARG A 341 16.56 3.18 35.26
N TYR A 342 17.01 2.23 34.43
CA TYR A 342 16.43 1.98 33.15
C TYR A 342 16.53 0.49 32.79
N LYS A 343 15.41 -0.14 32.38
CA LYS A 343 15.34 -1.58 32.03
C LYS A 343 16.00 -2.51 33.07
N ASN A 344 15.64 -2.34 34.35
CA ASN A 344 16.21 -3.09 35.49
C ASN A 344 17.73 -2.95 35.68
N GLN A 345 18.35 -2.03 35.00
CA GLN A 345 19.76 -1.69 35.14
C GLN A 345 19.90 -0.36 35.91
N ARG A 346 21.01 -0.20 36.59
CA ARG A 346 21.41 1.05 37.24
C ARG A 346 22.60 1.63 36.50
N PHE A 347 22.54 2.92 36.22
CA PHE A 347 23.59 3.68 35.55
C PHE A 347 24.05 4.81 36.46
N GLN A 348 25.32 4.83 36.78
CA GLN A 348 25.95 5.85 37.60
C GLN A 348 26.37 7.04 36.76
N ILE A 349 26.00 8.24 37.21
CA ILE A 349 26.53 9.48 36.63
C ILE A 349 27.91 9.70 37.26
N SER A 350 28.96 9.82 36.44
CA SER A 350 30.31 10.08 36.94
C SER A 350 30.38 11.44 37.65
N ARG A 351 31.24 11.55 38.68
CA ARG A 351 31.40 12.78 39.47
C ARG A 351 31.70 14.00 38.62
N ALA A 352 32.49 13.82 37.54
CA ALA A 352 32.82 14.88 36.61
C ALA A 352 31.57 15.38 35.83
N GLN A 353 30.65 14.50 35.54
CA GLN A 353 29.43 14.83 34.79
C GLN A 353 28.26 15.24 35.67
N ALA A 354 28.29 14.91 36.95
CA ALA A 354 27.27 15.27 37.93
C ALA A 354 27.19 16.79 38.20
N ARG A 355 28.20 17.57 37.75
CA ARG A 355 28.23 19.01 37.96
C ARG A 355 26.97 19.69 37.41
N GLY A 356 26.20 20.32 38.27
CA GLY A 356 24.93 21.00 37.98
C GLY A 356 23.71 20.10 37.98
N ILE A 357 23.85 18.78 38.09
CA ILE A 357 22.75 17.84 38.24
C ILE A 357 22.43 17.69 39.72
N ARG A 358 21.14 17.71 40.06
CA ARG A 358 20.67 17.46 41.45
C ARG A 358 19.79 16.21 41.49
N PRO A 359 19.81 15.45 42.58
CA PRO A 359 18.83 14.42 42.83
C PRO A 359 17.40 14.96 42.61
N GLY A 360 16.51 14.15 42.07
CA GLY A 360 15.14 14.55 41.71
C GLY A 360 15.00 15.16 40.33
N GLN A 361 16.08 15.59 39.70
CA GLN A 361 16.00 16.10 38.30
C GLN A 361 15.79 14.97 37.29
N HIS A 362 15.30 15.38 36.10
CA HIS A 362 14.96 14.46 35.06
C HIS A 362 16.06 14.36 34.00
N VAL A 363 16.34 13.13 33.60
CA VAL A 363 17.22 12.77 32.47
C VAL A 363 16.36 12.07 31.43
N ILE A 364 16.53 12.43 30.15
CA ILE A 364 15.89 11.79 29.03
C ILE A 364 16.77 10.63 28.57
N VAL A 365 16.21 9.45 28.57
CA VAL A 365 16.84 8.25 28.00
C VAL A 365 16.35 8.12 26.57
N GLU A 366 17.25 8.17 25.60
CA GLU A 366 16.99 8.07 24.17
C GLU A 366 17.42 6.69 23.69
N ARG A 367 16.46 5.89 23.20
CA ARG A 367 16.73 4.64 22.51
C ARG A 367 16.67 4.92 21.01
N ARG A 368 17.81 4.90 20.35
CA ARG A 368 17.96 5.14 18.92
C ARG A 368 17.63 3.89 18.11
N LEU A 369 17.41 4.04 16.81
CA LEU A 369 17.08 2.94 15.90
C LEU A 369 18.25 1.98 15.68
N ASP A 370 19.49 2.44 15.85
CA ASP A 370 20.71 1.62 15.84
C ASP A 370 20.86 0.72 17.09
N GLY A 371 19.86 0.76 18.00
CA GLY A 371 19.88 0.02 19.26
C GLY A 371 20.64 0.73 20.39
N SER A 372 21.39 1.79 20.10
CA SER A 372 22.13 2.53 21.14
C SER A 372 21.18 3.23 22.10
N THR A 373 21.60 3.29 23.38
CA THR A 373 20.90 4.03 24.42
C THR A 373 21.76 5.20 24.84
N ARG A 374 21.22 6.41 24.76
CA ARG A 374 21.90 7.63 25.20
C ARG A 374 21.11 8.31 26.30
N PHE A 375 21.84 8.94 27.22
CA PHE A 375 21.26 9.66 28.35
C PHE A 375 21.51 11.14 28.16
N ARG A 376 20.48 11.96 28.20
CA ARG A 376 20.59 13.41 27.98
C ARG A 376 19.97 14.20 29.12
N TRP A 377 20.74 15.08 29.69
CA TRP A 377 20.29 16.08 30.66
C TRP A 377 20.33 17.46 30.02
N LYS A 378 19.15 18.10 29.90
CA LYS A 378 19.01 19.33 29.10
C LYS A 378 19.54 19.09 27.66
N ASN A 379 20.62 19.82 27.26
CA ASN A 379 21.27 19.70 25.94
C ASN A 379 22.60 18.93 25.98
N ARG A 380 22.96 18.33 27.11
CA ARG A 380 24.23 17.61 27.29
C ARG A 380 23.99 16.11 27.36
N TYR A 381 24.74 15.34 26.61
CA TYR A 381 24.79 13.88 26.75
C TYR A 381 25.66 13.48 27.93
N LEU A 382 25.22 12.47 28.63
CA LEU A 382 25.91 11.91 29.77
C LEU A 382 26.50 10.56 29.42
N THR A 383 27.77 10.35 29.73
CA THR A 383 28.41 9.04 29.68
C THR A 383 28.21 8.41 31.05
N LEU A 384 27.50 7.30 31.08
CA LEU A 384 27.14 6.62 32.34
C LEU A 384 27.80 5.24 32.38
N GLU A 385 28.18 4.83 33.59
CA GLU A 385 28.71 3.51 33.87
C GLU A 385 27.60 2.62 34.39
N GLN A 386 27.48 1.41 33.85
CA GLN A 386 26.53 0.45 34.36
C GLN A 386 27.04 -0.12 35.69
N VAL A 387 26.27 0.09 36.74
CA VAL A 387 26.58 -0.44 38.08
C VAL A 387 25.92 -1.81 38.25
N ALA A 388 26.70 -2.79 38.64
CA ALA A 388 26.18 -4.12 38.99
C ALA A 388 25.09 -3.97 40.07
N GLN A 389 23.96 -4.65 39.91
CA GLN A 389 22.97 -4.74 40.98
C GLN A 389 23.60 -5.50 42.14
N LEU A 390 23.94 -4.80 43.21
CA LEU A 390 24.10 -5.44 44.47
C LEU A 390 22.78 -6.14 44.81
N ARG A 391 22.73 -7.47 44.69
CA ARG A 391 21.62 -8.26 45.22
C ARG A 391 21.43 -7.76 46.67
N ARG A 392 20.28 -7.15 46.99
CA ARG A 392 19.92 -6.96 48.39
C ARG A 392 20.02 -8.34 49.01
N PRO A 393 20.83 -8.52 50.07
CA PRO A 393 20.76 -9.77 50.80
C PRO A 393 19.29 -9.94 51.17
N SER A 394 18.73 -11.08 50.84
CA SER A 394 17.44 -11.53 51.36
C SER A 394 17.47 -11.22 52.88
N PRO A 395 16.42 -10.64 53.46
CA PRO A 395 16.42 -10.43 54.91
C PRO A 395 16.69 -11.81 55.54
N ARG A 396 17.93 -12.01 55.92
CA ARG A 396 18.30 -13.17 56.73
C ARG A 396 17.37 -13.13 57.95
N ASN A 397 16.72 -14.25 58.19
CA ASN A 397 15.93 -14.55 59.35
C ASN A 397 16.45 -13.72 60.54
N ALA A 398 15.71 -12.69 60.90
CA ALA A 398 15.92 -12.04 62.18
C ALA A 398 15.70 -13.14 63.26
N PRO A 399 16.59 -13.30 64.22
CA PRO A 399 16.37 -14.29 65.29
C PRO A 399 15.02 -13.98 65.91
N VAL A 400 14.13 -14.96 65.86
CA VAL A 400 12.87 -14.92 66.60
C VAL A 400 13.17 -14.62 68.08
N LYS A 401 12.88 -13.41 68.51
CA LYS A 401 12.86 -13.10 69.97
C LYS A 401 11.84 -14.04 70.58
N GLN A 402 12.32 -15.02 71.32
CA GLN A 402 11.50 -15.86 72.22
C GLN A 402 10.72 -14.96 73.15
N THR A 403 9.50 -14.65 72.87
CA THR A 403 8.52 -14.10 73.76
C THR A 403 8.01 -15.25 74.62
N ARG A 404 8.19 -15.09 75.92
CA ARG A 404 7.72 -16.00 76.96
C ARG A 404 6.27 -16.43 76.69
N SER A 405 6.06 -17.75 76.75
CA SER A 405 4.77 -18.41 76.59
C SER A 405 3.78 -17.92 77.66
N ARG A 406 2.76 -17.21 77.23
CA ARG A 406 1.49 -17.17 77.96
C ARG A 406 0.68 -18.34 77.40
N THR A 407 0.38 -19.28 78.30
CA THR A 407 -0.54 -20.39 78.07
C THR A 407 -1.91 -19.85 77.69
N THR A 408 -2.27 -19.99 76.41
CA THR A 408 -3.64 -19.83 75.95
C THR A 408 -4.22 -21.21 75.68
N PRO A 409 -5.50 -21.45 75.95
CA PRO A 409 -6.15 -22.73 75.75
C PRO A 409 -6.22 -23.08 74.24
N PRO A 410 -6.32 -24.40 73.91
CA PRO A 410 -6.27 -24.86 72.57
C PRO A 410 -7.48 -24.30 71.79
N PRO A 411 -7.27 -23.89 70.45
CA PRO A 411 -8.36 -23.43 69.65
C PRO A 411 -9.29 -24.59 69.29
N PRO A 412 -10.61 -24.30 69.02
CA PRO A 412 -11.54 -25.30 68.61
C PRO A 412 -11.18 -25.81 67.17
N PRO A 413 -11.61 -27.02 66.75
CA PRO A 413 -11.18 -27.65 65.56
C PRO A 413 -11.59 -26.81 64.34
N SER A 414 -10.64 -26.61 63.40
CA SER A 414 -10.80 -25.84 62.17
C SER A 414 -11.87 -26.45 61.28
N THR A 415 -12.97 -25.73 61.09
CA THR A 415 -13.89 -25.98 60.00
C THR A 415 -13.22 -25.57 58.70
N THR A 416 -13.06 -26.52 57.81
CA THR A 416 -12.65 -26.29 56.42
C THR A 416 -13.45 -25.14 55.78
N PRO A 417 -12.80 -24.15 55.15
CA PRO A 417 -13.53 -23.08 54.48
C PRO A 417 -14.37 -23.66 53.34
N LYS A 418 -15.68 -23.43 53.42
CA LYS A 418 -16.59 -23.73 52.29
C LYS A 418 -16.08 -23.03 51.05
N PRO A 419 -16.08 -23.74 49.90
CA PRO A 419 -15.72 -23.11 48.61
C PRO A 419 -16.64 -21.92 48.34
N ARG A 420 -16.09 -20.79 47.92
CA ARG A 420 -16.86 -19.62 47.48
C ARG A 420 -17.85 -20.06 46.39
N PRO A 421 -19.14 -19.65 46.46
CA PRO A 421 -20.09 -19.95 45.41
C PRO A 421 -19.57 -19.37 44.10
N ALA A 422 -19.64 -20.15 43.01
CA ALA A 422 -19.32 -19.71 41.66
C ALA A 422 -20.23 -18.51 41.33
N PRO A 423 -19.74 -17.52 40.57
CA PRO A 423 -20.57 -16.40 40.16
C PRO A 423 -21.80 -16.92 39.39
N PRO A 424 -22.97 -16.29 39.58
CA PRO A 424 -24.21 -16.76 38.97
C PRO A 424 -24.03 -16.77 37.43
N ARG A 425 -24.41 -17.90 36.79
CA ARG A 425 -24.42 -18.00 35.35
C ARG A 425 -25.51 -17.07 34.81
N PRO A 426 -25.25 -16.32 33.71
CA PRO A 426 -26.21 -15.44 33.11
C PRO A 426 -27.49 -16.23 32.70
N GLY A 427 -28.66 -15.65 32.99
CA GLY A 427 -29.96 -16.22 32.63
C GLY A 427 -30.12 -16.46 31.12
N PRO A 428 -31.18 -17.19 30.72
CA PRO A 428 -31.38 -17.54 29.30
C PRO A 428 -31.53 -16.34 28.38
N ASP A 429 -31.97 -15.18 28.87
CA ASP A 429 -32.18 -13.95 28.07
C ASP A 429 -31.01 -12.96 28.10
N HIS A 430 -29.86 -13.37 28.63
CA HIS A 430 -28.71 -12.48 28.70
C HIS A 430 -28.11 -12.23 27.31
N PRO A 431 -27.82 -10.96 26.89
CA PRO A 431 -27.34 -10.60 25.57
C PRO A 431 -26.12 -11.39 25.07
N TRP A 432 -25.30 -11.90 25.97
CA TRP A 432 -24.10 -12.71 25.61
C TRP A 432 -24.43 -14.12 25.14
N ARG A 433 -25.60 -14.65 25.44
CA ARG A 433 -26.06 -15.98 24.91
C ARG A 433 -26.66 -15.89 23.53
N ASN A 434 -27.15 -14.72 23.12
CA ASN A 434 -27.81 -14.50 21.82
C ASN A 434 -26.85 -14.03 20.71
N ASN A 435 -25.57 -13.80 21.01
CA ASN A 435 -24.59 -13.37 19.99
C ASN A 435 -24.23 -14.42 18.93
N GLY A 436 -24.55 -15.70 19.16
CA GLY A 436 -24.41 -16.75 18.14
C GLY A 436 -25.47 -16.70 17.03
N ALA A 437 -26.70 -16.21 17.36
CA ALA A 437 -27.80 -16.14 16.42
C ALA A 437 -27.74 -14.94 15.46
N LEU A 438 -27.05 -13.87 15.84
CA LEU A 438 -26.88 -12.66 14.99
C LEU A 438 -25.91 -12.89 13.83
N TRP A 439 -24.97 -13.81 13.94
CA TRP A 439 -24.01 -14.13 12.87
C TRP A 439 -24.57 -15.12 11.83
N THR A 440 -25.53 -15.95 12.19
CA THR A 440 -26.17 -16.87 11.25
C THR A 440 -27.28 -16.19 10.44
N ASN A 441 -27.99 -15.19 11.01
CA ASN A 441 -29.09 -14.48 10.32
C ASN A 441 -28.60 -13.48 9.26
N THR A 442 -27.35 -12.94 9.36
CA THR A 442 -26.80 -12.06 8.32
C THR A 442 -26.45 -12.80 7.02
N ARG A 443 -26.09 -14.08 7.09
CA ARG A 443 -25.85 -14.89 5.87
C ARG A 443 -27.17 -15.32 5.19
N ALA A 444 -28.19 -15.61 5.94
CA ALA A 444 -29.50 -15.97 5.41
C ALA A 444 -30.24 -14.77 4.79
N ALA A 445 -30.17 -13.58 5.42
CA ALA A 445 -30.79 -12.36 4.91
C ALA A 445 -30.11 -11.83 3.61
N VAL A 446 -28.84 -12.08 3.41
CA VAL A 446 -28.13 -11.75 2.16
C VAL A 446 -28.45 -12.73 1.04
N ALA A 447 -28.73 -14.01 1.36
CA ALA A 447 -29.17 -15.01 0.39
C ALA A 447 -30.64 -14.77 -0.05
N ALA A 448 -31.51 -14.40 0.86
CA ALA A 448 -32.93 -14.12 0.55
C ALA A 448 -33.13 -12.84 -0.30
N ARG A 449 -32.26 -11.85 -0.19
CA ARG A 449 -32.30 -10.64 -1.05
C ARG A 449 -31.83 -10.88 -2.47
N ARG A 450 -31.14 -11.98 -2.76
CA ARG A 450 -30.68 -12.33 -4.13
C ARG A 450 -31.73 -13.09 -4.95
N THR A 451 -32.77 -13.62 -4.33
CA THR A 451 -33.84 -14.39 -5.00
C THR A 451 -35.14 -13.59 -5.26
N SER A 452 -35.25 -12.35 -4.73
CA SER A 452 -36.49 -11.56 -4.83
C SER A 452 -36.50 -10.47 -5.90
N THR A 453 -35.51 -10.42 -6.80
CA THR A 453 -35.44 -9.40 -7.87
C THR A 453 -35.74 -9.92 -9.27
N LEU A 454 -36.51 -10.97 -9.40
CA LEU A 454 -37.14 -11.36 -10.69
C LEU A 454 -38.64 -11.02 -10.64
N LYS A 455 -38.99 -9.80 -11.07
CA LYS A 455 -40.39 -9.47 -11.42
C LYS A 455 -40.66 -9.97 -12.85
N PRO A 456 -41.76 -10.64 -13.10
CA PRO A 456 -42.19 -10.96 -14.47
C PRO A 456 -42.74 -9.70 -15.14
N THR A 457 -42.41 -9.51 -16.38
CA THR A 457 -43.04 -8.55 -17.29
C THR A 457 -44.44 -9.03 -17.68
N PRO A 458 -45.48 -8.17 -17.67
CA PRO A 458 -46.83 -8.52 -18.19
C PRO A 458 -46.87 -8.49 -19.72
N PRO A 459 -47.92 -9.07 -20.33
CA PRO A 459 -48.01 -9.44 -21.74
C PRO A 459 -48.01 -8.27 -22.72
#